data_1368c223c2ec32fe62d4f8230ba76c4a
#
_entry.id   1368c223c2ec32fe62d4f8230ba76c4a
#
_cell.length_a   1.000
_cell.length_b   1.000
_cell.length_c   1.000
_cell.angle_alpha   90.00
_cell.angle_beta   90.00
_cell.angle_gamma   90.00
#
_symmetry.space_group_name_H-M   'P 1'
#
loop_
_entity.id
_entity.type
_entity.pdbx_description
1 polymer ?
#
loop_
_entity_poly.entity_id
_entity_poly.type
_entity_poly.pdbx_seq_one_letter_code
_entity_poly.pdbx_strand_id
1 'polypeptide(L)'
;MWSLHLKLKAALEALGFELVTTRASIDTKMDVYDRGAASKGCDVFLSLHSNACGTESVDYPVVYRAYDGLNGSDVLAGKLAARIGAEMGTAQAGRTAIRKNSAGNEYYGVLRGARAVGTPQYLLVEHSFHTNARAAQWLLSDIHLAGLALAEAEVLAEHYGLSAVPEGKTAILGMAQATAQQMALFCRSRNAAPKLPACSVEELAQVFLEEGAAEGVRGDVAWAQSLKETGFFRYGGIVLPEQNNYAGIGALNGNAQGQAATFPDPRIGVRAQIQHLKAYACTDTLANACVDPRFSLVTRGCAPYVEWLGAADNPQGKGWAFPGPGYGASIVKLLEQIQAQETPQSPAPSPEPEALAGFPAWQRDGLAALQAAGVIDSPDYWAAKFSEGVTVGELFGILGKMAGRA
;
A
#
# COMPACT_ATOMS: atom_id res chain seq x y z
N MET A 1 11.05 -6.36 10.10
CA MET A 1 10.03 -7.31 10.65
C MET A 1 9.31 -6.78 11.90
N TRP A 2 9.94 -6.05 12.82
CA TRP A 2 9.21 -5.47 13.97
C TRP A 2 8.12 -4.45 13.53
N SER A 3 8.43 -3.54 12.63
CA SER A 3 7.44 -2.59 12.07
C SER A 3 6.29 -3.32 11.37
N LEU A 4 6.58 -4.34 10.55
CA LEU A 4 5.55 -5.17 9.93
C LEU A 4 4.65 -5.86 10.98
N HIS A 5 5.25 -6.42 12.06
CA HIS A 5 4.50 -7.05 13.14
C HIS A 5 3.46 -6.08 13.76
N LEU A 6 3.85 -4.84 14.06
CA LEU A 6 2.94 -3.85 14.64
C LEU A 6 1.80 -3.47 13.68
N LYS A 7 2.12 -3.32 12.38
CA LYS A 7 1.15 -2.98 11.35
C LYS A 7 0.18 -4.13 11.07
N LEU A 8 0.70 -5.36 10.98
CA LEU A 8 -0.13 -6.55 10.78
C LEU A 8 -1.04 -6.80 11.99
N LYS A 9 -0.52 -6.60 13.22
CA LYS A 9 -1.33 -6.65 14.43
C LYS A 9 -2.52 -5.71 14.34
N ALA A 10 -2.29 -4.43 14.02
CA ALA A 10 -3.35 -3.43 13.92
C ALA A 10 -4.36 -3.78 12.82
N ALA A 11 -3.90 -4.26 11.66
CA ALA A 11 -4.76 -4.67 10.55
C ALA A 11 -5.66 -5.86 10.92
N LEU A 12 -5.11 -6.87 11.59
CA LEU A 12 -5.87 -8.05 12.02
C LEU A 12 -6.88 -7.72 13.13
N GLU A 13 -6.51 -6.90 14.11
CA GLU A 13 -7.45 -6.42 15.15
C GLU A 13 -8.62 -5.66 14.53
N ALA A 14 -8.37 -4.82 13.52
CA ALA A 14 -9.42 -4.11 12.79
C ALA A 14 -10.38 -5.06 12.04
N LEU A 15 -9.91 -6.24 11.65
CA LEU A 15 -10.69 -7.31 11.02
C LEU A 15 -11.38 -8.24 12.03
N GLY A 16 -11.26 -7.98 13.33
CA GLY A 16 -11.91 -8.74 14.39
C GLY A 16 -11.17 -10.00 14.86
N PHE A 17 -9.88 -10.14 14.54
CA PHE A 17 -9.05 -11.21 15.10
C PHE A 17 -8.67 -10.91 16.54
N GLU A 18 -8.73 -11.93 17.38
CA GLU A 18 -8.09 -11.90 18.70
C GLU A 18 -6.62 -12.30 18.58
N LEU A 19 -5.72 -11.48 19.10
CA LEU A 19 -4.28 -11.65 18.88
C LEU A 19 -3.49 -11.90 20.13
N VAL A 20 -2.62 -12.91 20.07
CA VAL A 20 -1.57 -13.17 21.03
C VAL A 20 -0.22 -12.83 20.40
N THR A 21 0.53 -11.91 21.01
CA THR A 21 1.85 -11.51 20.50
C THR A 21 2.96 -12.01 21.42
N THR A 22 4.04 -12.55 20.84
CA THR A 22 5.16 -13.10 21.58
C THR A 22 6.20 -12.05 21.99
N ARG A 23 6.04 -10.81 21.53
CA ARG A 23 6.96 -9.70 21.82
C ARG A 23 6.17 -8.46 22.18
N ALA A 24 6.39 -7.93 23.38
CA ALA A 24 5.83 -6.66 23.82
C ALA A 24 6.66 -5.45 23.33
N SER A 25 7.95 -5.67 23.04
CA SER A 25 8.87 -4.66 22.51
C SER A 25 9.92 -5.30 21.59
N ILE A 26 10.68 -4.49 20.89
CA ILE A 26 11.79 -4.94 20.03
C ILE A 26 12.86 -5.69 20.85
N ASP A 27 13.01 -5.36 22.14
CA ASP A 27 14.00 -5.94 23.04
C ASP A 27 13.52 -7.20 23.77
N THR A 28 12.23 -7.56 23.62
CA THR A 28 11.69 -8.77 24.25
C THR A 28 12.45 -10.02 23.79
N LYS A 29 13.05 -10.73 24.74
CA LYS A 29 13.74 -12.01 24.51
C LYS A 29 12.82 -13.15 24.91
N MET A 30 12.65 -14.12 24.03
CA MET A 30 11.90 -15.35 24.27
C MET A 30 12.54 -16.45 23.42
N ASP A 31 12.69 -17.64 23.97
CA ASP A 31 13.19 -18.78 23.21
C ASP A 31 12.32 -19.08 21.98
N VAL A 32 12.93 -19.55 20.91
CA VAL A 32 12.21 -19.79 19.65
C VAL A 32 11.12 -20.86 19.78
N TYR A 33 11.33 -21.87 20.63
CA TYR A 33 10.30 -22.86 20.88
C TYR A 33 9.13 -22.28 21.68
N ASP A 34 9.42 -21.50 22.71
CA ASP A 34 8.40 -20.85 23.54
C ASP A 34 7.55 -19.85 22.77
N ARG A 35 8.13 -19.17 21.76
CA ARG A 35 7.35 -18.30 20.85
C ARG A 35 6.27 -19.10 20.14
N GLY A 36 6.60 -20.27 19.62
CA GLY A 36 5.60 -21.15 19.01
C GLY A 36 4.59 -21.67 20.02
N ALA A 37 5.05 -22.08 21.20
CA ALA A 37 4.18 -22.60 22.25
C ALA A 37 3.20 -21.56 22.83
N ALA A 38 3.50 -20.28 22.70
CA ALA A 38 2.58 -19.19 23.07
C ALA A 38 1.28 -19.17 22.24
N SER A 39 1.23 -19.86 21.10
CA SER A 39 0.03 -20.00 20.27
C SER A 39 -0.98 -21.04 20.77
N LYS A 40 -0.84 -21.54 21.99
CA LYS A 40 -1.81 -22.45 22.58
C LYS A 40 -3.21 -21.86 22.60
N GLY A 41 -4.15 -22.54 21.95
CA GLY A 41 -5.54 -22.09 21.84
C GLY A 41 -5.81 -21.09 20.70
N CYS A 42 -4.78 -20.73 19.92
CA CYS A 42 -4.96 -19.95 18.71
C CYS A 42 -5.22 -20.87 17.50
N ASP A 43 -5.94 -20.37 16.50
CA ASP A 43 -6.21 -21.09 15.25
C ASP A 43 -5.00 -21.11 14.32
N VAL A 44 -4.17 -20.06 14.39
CA VAL A 44 -2.96 -19.93 13.56
C VAL A 44 -1.81 -19.30 14.33
N PHE A 45 -0.60 -19.76 14.02
CA PHE A 45 0.66 -19.14 14.43
C PHE A 45 1.42 -18.64 13.20
N LEU A 46 1.83 -17.36 13.22
CA LEU A 46 2.65 -16.74 12.18
C LEU A 46 3.96 -16.23 12.75
N SER A 47 5.08 -16.64 12.15
CA SER A 47 6.42 -16.14 12.48
C SER A 47 6.95 -15.32 11.30
N LEU A 48 7.15 -14.01 11.50
CA LEU A 48 7.49 -13.06 10.43
C LEU A 48 9.00 -12.87 10.31
N HIS A 49 9.56 -13.18 9.16
CA HIS A 49 10.98 -13.16 8.87
C HIS A 49 11.30 -12.51 7.50
N SER A 50 12.56 -12.20 7.28
CA SER A 50 13.18 -12.01 5.97
C SER A 50 14.36 -12.95 5.82
N ASN A 51 14.47 -13.60 4.68
CA ASN A 51 15.43 -14.64 4.37
C ASN A 51 16.81 -14.09 3.96
N ALA A 52 17.80 -14.95 3.90
CA ALA A 52 19.13 -14.67 3.38
C ALA A 52 19.68 -15.86 2.58
N CYS A 53 20.41 -15.57 1.50
CA CYS A 53 21.19 -16.58 0.76
C CYS A 53 22.43 -15.94 0.12
N GLY A 54 23.34 -16.77 -0.40
CA GLY A 54 24.55 -16.31 -1.05
C GLY A 54 24.35 -15.78 -2.48
N THR A 55 23.12 -15.72 -3.00
CA THR A 55 22.79 -15.31 -4.37
C THR A 55 21.91 -14.06 -4.32
N GLU A 56 22.46 -12.93 -4.69
CA GLU A 56 21.79 -11.61 -4.61
C GLU A 56 20.58 -11.47 -5.54
N SER A 57 20.50 -12.23 -6.64
CA SER A 57 19.37 -12.20 -7.57
C SER A 57 18.13 -12.95 -7.08
N VAL A 58 18.20 -13.63 -5.93
CA VAL A 58 17.07 -14.34 -5.35
C VAL A 58 16.11 -13.36 -4.70
N ASP A 59 14.85 -13.31 -5.18
CA ASP A 59 13.82 -12.37 -4.75
C ASP A 59 12.44 -13.00 -4.89
N TYR A 60 12.01 -13.73 -3.85
CA TYR A 60 10.67 -14.30 -3.71
C TYR A 60 10.35 -14.59 -2.25
N PRO A 61 9.09 -14.50 -1.83
CA PRO A 61 8.68 -14.93 -0.49
C PRO A 61 8.63 -16.46 -0.40
N VAL A 62 8.99 -16.98 0.78
CA VAL A 62 8.86 -18.40 1.10
C VAL A 62 8.04 -18.56 2.36
N VAL A 63 6.94 -19.30 2.30
CA VAL A 63 6.14 -19.63 3.47
C VAL A 63 6.40 -21.08 3.86
N TYR A 64 7.14 -21.28 4.96
CA TYR A 64 7.37 -22.59 5.54
C TYR A 64 6.16 -23.01 6.35
N ARG A 65 5.69 -24.21 6.11
CA ARG A 65 4.53 -24.81 6.76
C ARG A 65 4.89 -26.10 7.48
N ALA A 66 3.93 -26.67 8.19
CA ALA A 66 4.07 -27.97 8.85
C ALA A 66 4.73 -29.02 7.94
N TYR A 67 5.76 -29.70 8.43
CA TYR A 67 6.56 -30.64 7.65
C TYR A 67 5.81 -31.91 7.20
N ASP A 68 4.70 -32.20 7.83
CA ASP A 68 3.86 -33.37 7.56
C ASP A 68 2.58 -33.03 6.76
N GLY A 69 2.44 -31.78 6.34
CA GLY A 69 1.32 -31.34 5.52
C GLY A 69 -0.03 -31.34 6.25
N LEU A 70 -0.04 -31.48 7.58
CA LEU A 70 -1.27 -31.51 8.35
C LEU A 70 -1.99 -30.16 8.35
N ASN A 71 -3.31 -30.20 8.45
CA ASN A 71 -4.21 -29.12 8.87
C ASN A 71 -4.55 -28.05 7.83
N GLY A 72 -4.38 -28.30 6.53
CA GLY A 72 -4.72 -27.30 5.50
C GLY A 72 -3.80 -26.07 5.48
N SER A 73 -2.67 -26.11 6.20
CA SER A 73 -1.65 -25.05 6.18
C SER A 73 -1.11 -24.77 4.77
N ASP A 74 -1.20 -25.73 3.86
CA ASP A 74 -0.76 -25.60 2.46
C ASP A 74 -1.53 -24.52 1.72
N VAL A 75 -2.86 -24.48 1.91
CA VAL A 75 -3.75 -23.52 1.24
C VAL A 75 -3.42 -22.10 1.72
N LEU A 76 -3.37 -21.89 3.03
CA LEU A 76 -3.04 -20.59 3.61
C LEU A 76 -1.61 -20.16 3.24
N ALA A 77 -0.63 -21.07 3.34
CA ALA A 77 0.75 -20.79 2.95
C ALA A 77 0.87 -20.37 1.48
N GLY A 78 0.15 -21.07 0.59
CA GLY A 78 0.11 -20.74 -0.85
C GLY A 78 -0.49 -19.36 -1.13
N LYS A 79 -1.61 -19.05 -0.50
CA LYS A 79 -2.26 -17.73 -0.62
C LYS A 79 -1.35 -16.62 -0.11
N LEU A 80 -0.73 -16.78 1.07
CA LEU A 80 0.22 -15.81 1.62
C LEU A 80 1.43 -15.61 0.71
N ALA A 81 2.07 -16.69 0.26
CA ALA A 81 3.24 -16.61 -0.63
C ALA A 81 2.92 -15.87 -1.93
N ALA A 82 1.78 -16.16 -2.55
CA ALA A 82 1.34 -15.50 -3.78
C ALA A 82 1.04 -14.01 -3.54
N ARG A 83 0.31 -13.69 -2.47
CA ARG A 83 -0.09 -12.31 -2.16
C ARG A 83 1.11 -11.44 -1.78
N ILE A 84 2.03 -11.95 -0.95
CA ILE A 84 3.27 -11.26 -0.58
C ILE A 84 4.12 -11.01 -1.83
N GLY A 85 4.27 -12.00 -2.71
CA GLY A 85 5.02 -11.86 -3.94
C GLY A 85 4.43 -10.79 -4.87
N ALA A 86 3.11 -10.74 -5.00
CA ALA A 86 2.41 -9.73 -5.79
C ALA A 86 2.57 -8.33 -5.18
N GLU A 87 2.41 -8.21 -3.86
CA GLU A 87 2.54 -6.94 -3.13
C GLU A 87 3.95 -6.35 -3.20
N MET A 88 4.96 -7.19 -3.03
CA MET A 88 6.36 -6.79 -3.12
C MET A 88 6.85 -6.62 -4.56
N GLY A 89 6.11 -7.09 -5.57
CA GLY A 89 6.55 -7.14 -6.96
C GLY A 89 7.83 -7.95 -7.13
N THR A 90 7.93 -9.13 -6.48
CA THR A 90 9.17 -9.92 -6.47
C THR A 90 9.50 -10.50 -7.84
N ALA A 91 10.80 -10.62 -8.14
CA ALA A 91 11.29 -11.10 -9.45
C ALA A 91 10.88 -12.55 -9.74
N GLN A 92 10.70 -13.38 -8.71
CA GLN A 92 10.21 -14.75 -8.85
C GLN A 92 8.93 -14.93 -8.03
N ALA A 93 8.11 -15.91 -8.45
CA ALA A 93 6.87 -16.24 -7.76
C ALA A 93 7.10 -16.74 -6.33
N GLY A 94 6.22 -16.36 -5.42
CA GLY A 94 6.23 -16.86 -4.04
C GLY A 94 6.06 -18.38 -3.97
N ARG A 95 6.64 -19.00 -2.94
CA ARG A 95 6.71 -20.46 -2.81
C ARG A 95 6.30 -20.91 -1.42
N THR A 96 5.76 -22.11 -1.32
CA THR A 96 5.62 -22.84 -0.07
C THR A 96 6.77 -23.84 0.10
N ALA A 97 7.17 -24.08 1.33
CA ALA A 97 8.22 -25.05 1.61
C ALA A 97 7.97 -25.80 2.92
N ILE A 98 8.64 -26.94 3.06
CA ILE A 98 8.83 -27.63 4.34
C ILE A 98 10.32 -27.76 4.59
N ARG A 99 10.71 -27.85 5.85
CA ARG A 99 12.11 -28.12 6.20
C ARG A 99 12.17 -29.11 7.35
N LYS A 100 12.91 -30.19 7.12
CA LYS A 100 13.13 -31.24 8.12
C LYS A 100 14.55 -31.16 8.68
N ASN A 101 14.70 -31.49 9.94
CA ASN A 101 16.00 -31.69 10.58
C ASN A 101 16.57 -33.08 10.24
N SER A 102 17.78 -33.41 10.71
CA SER A 102 18.45 -34.69 10.45
C SER A 102 17.69 -35.93 10.95
N ALA A 103 16.78 -35.75 11.92
CA ALA A 103 15.92 -36.81 12.44
C ALA A 103 14.58 -36.92 11.67
N GLY A 104 14.41 -36.18 10.59
CA GLY A 104 13.18 -36.18 9.78
C GLY A 104 12.00 -35.40 10.36
N ASN A 105 12.19 -34.67 11.44
CA ASN A 105 11.18 -33.87 12.13
C ASN A 105 11.24 -32.39 11.71
N GLU A 106 10.31 -31.59 12.22
CA GLU A 106 10.24 -30.15 11.99
C GLU A 106 11.58 -29.45 12.35
N TYR A 107 12.11 -28.68 11.40
CA TYR A 107 13.39 -27.99 11.58
C TYR A 107 13.27 -26.75 12.49
N TYR A 108 12.25 -25.93 12.28
CA TYR A 108 12.12 -24.64 12.95
C TYR A 108 11.60 -24.78 14.37
N GLY A 109 12.31 -24.20 15.35
CA GLY A 109 11.93 -24.24 16.77
C GLY A 109 10.54 -23.66 17.02
N VAL A 110 10.21 -22.54 16.37
CA VAL A 110 8.88 -21.90 16.49
C VAL A 110 7.75 -22.81 15.99
N LEU A 111 7.95 -23.52 14.87
CA LEU A 111 6.94 -24.44 14.35
C LEU A 111 6.81 -25.70 15.24
N ARG A 112 7.92 -26.17 15.81
CA ARG A 112 7.87 -27.26 16.82
C ARG A 112 7.08 -26.86 18.06
N GLY A 113 7.27 -25.63 18.55
CA GLY A 113 6.53 -25.09 19.70
C GLY A 113 5.04 -25.02 19.44
N ALA A 114 4.62 -24.44 18.31
CA ALA A 114 3.22 -24.35 17.92
C ALA A 114 2.58 -25.74 17.76
N ARG A 115 3.28 -26.66 17.10
CA ARG A 115 2.84 -28.07 16.96
C ARG A 115 2.62 -28.73 18.31
N ALA A 116 3.56 -28.56 19.24
CA ALA A 116 3.52 -29.22 20.55
C ALA A 116 2.32 -28.82 21.41
N VAL A 117 1.78 -27.61 21.21
CA VAL A 117 0.60 -27.12 21.92
C VAL A 117 -0.70 -27.34 21.13
N GLY A 118 -0.62 -27.95 19.95
CA GLY A 118 -1.79 -28.34 19.15
C GLY A 118 -2.38 -27.19 18.33
N THR A 119 -1.61 -26.14 18.03
CA THR A 119 -2.08 -25.06 17.15
C THR A 119 -2.42 -25.63 15.77
N PRO A 120 -3.65 -25.43 15.24
CA PRO A 120 -4.11 -26.06 14.00
C PRO A 120 -3.26 -25.71 12.79
N GLN A 121 -2.91 -24.42 12.60
CA GLN A 121 -2.08 -23.96 11.50
C GLN A 121 -0.88 -23.17 12.02
N TYR A 122 0.30 -23.44 11.50
CA TYR A 122 1.52 -22.75 11.92
C TYR A 122 2.48 -22.56 10.75
N LEU A 123 2.88 -21.30 10.54
CA LEU A 123 3.63 -20.85 9.40
C LEU A 123 4.82 -19.99 9.82
N LEU A 124 5.94 -20.11 9.07
CA LEU A 124 7.05 -19.17 9.13
C LEU A 124 7.13 -18.48 7.76
N VAL A 125 6.93 -17.19 7.77
CA VAL A 125 6.79 -16.37 6.57
C VAL A 125 8.09 -15.59 6.34
N GLU A 126 8.78 -15.91 5.26
CA GLU A 126 9.97 -15.22 4.80
C GLU A 126 9.59 -14.24 3.68
N HIS A 127 9.58 -12.95 4.00
CA HIS A 127 9.19 -11.86 3.08
C HIS A 127 10.33 -11.50 2.13
N SER A 128 10.67 -12.42 1.22
CA SER A 128 11.82 -12.35 0.35
C SER A 128 13.17 -12.36 1.08
N PHE A 129 14.26 -12.00 0.38
CA PHE A 129 15.63 -12.13 0.83
C PHE A 129 16.26 -10.75 1.06
N HIS A 130 16.62 -10.43 2.29
CA HIS A 130 17.31 -9.16 2.59
C HIS A 130 18.75 -9.09 2.03
N THR A 131 19.28 -10.18 1.48
CA THR A 131 20.50 -10.20 0.66
C THR A 131 20.29 -9.71 -0.76
N ASN A 132 19.03 -9.59 -1.22
CA ASN A 132 18.68 -8.89 -2.46
C ASN A 132 18.48 -7.39 -2.15
N ALA A 133 19.23 -6.52 -2.82
CA ALA A 133 19.24 -5.09 -2.53
C ALA A 133 17.86 -4.42 -2.71
N ARG A 134 17.11 -4.79 -3.77
CA ARG A 134 15.75 -4.29 -4.02
C ARG A 134 14.79 -4.70 -2.91
N ALA A 135 14.78 -5.99 -2.57
CA ALA A 135 13.91 -6.51 -1.51
C ALA A 135 14.25 -5.91 -0.15
N ALA A 136 15.54 -5.74 0.16
CA ALA A 136 15.97 -5.10 1.39
C ALA A 136 15.46 -3.65 1.49
N GLN A 137 15.62 -2.87 0.43
CA GLN A 137 15.19 -1.48 0.38
C GLN A 137 13.65 -1.37 0.45
N TRP A 138 12.92 -2.28 -0.20
CA TRP A 138 11.48 -2.38 -0.12
C TRP A 138 10.99 -2.65 1.31
N LEU A 139 11.62 -3.59 2.01
CA LEU A 139 11.32 -3.96 3.40
C LEU A 139 11.73 -2.90 4.45
N LEU A 140 12.49 -1.89 4.08
CA LEU A 140 12.82 -0.73 4.93
C LEU A 140 11.79 0.40 4.81
N SER A 141 10.92 0.37 3.80
CA SER A 141 9.89 1.38 3.57
C SER A 141 8.69 1.15 4.48
N ASP A 142 8.37 2.12 5.32
CA ASP A 142 7.24 2.04 6.25
C ASP A 142 5.88 2.00 5.53
N ILE A 143 5.77 2.66 4.38
CA ILE A 143 4.60 2.64 3.49
C ILE A 143 4.40 1.25 2.89
N HIS A 144 5.46 0.63 2.38
CA HIS A 144 5.39 -0.72 1.83
C HIS A 144 5.00 -1.75 2.90
N LEU A 145 5.56 -1.62 4.11
CA LEU A 145 5.20 -2.52 5.21
C LEU A 145 3.74 -2.35 5.66
N ALA A 146 3.17 -1.15 5.55
CA ALA A 146 1.74 -0.94 5.82
C ALA A 146 0.87 -1.68 4.79
N GLY A 147 1.22 -1.57 3.50
CA GLY A 147 0.56 -2.30 2.43
C GLY A 147 0.63 -3.80 2.59
N LEU A 148 1.83 -4.30 2.86
CA LEU A 148 2.07 -5.72 3.08
C LEU A 148 1.25 -6.27 4.25
N ALA A 149 1.17 -5.53 5.36
CA ALA A 149 0.37 -5.90 6.52
C ALA A 149 -1.12 -6.03 6.19
N LEU A 150 -1.67 -5.08 5.43
CA LEU A 150 -3.06 -5.14 4.97
C LEU A 150 -3.28 -6.33 4.03
N ALA A 151 -2.37 -6.56 3.08
CA ALA A 151 -2.44 -7.67 2.14
C ALA A 151 -2.44 -9.04 2.83
N GLU A 152 -1.60 -9.23 3.84
CA GLU A 152 -1.57 -10.46 4.64
C GLU A 152 -2.81 -10.62 5.52
N ALA A 153 -3.29 -9.52 6.12
CA ALA A 153 -4.49 -9.53 6.94
C ALA A 153 -5.73 -9.89 6.11
N GLU A 154 -5.86 -9.40 4.87
CA GLU A 154 -6.93 -9.76 3.93
C GLU A 154 -6.91 -11.27 3.61
N VAL A 155 -5.72 -11.84 3.34
CA VAL A 155 -5.59 -13.29 3.09
C VAL A 155 -6.05 -14.12 4.28
N LEU A 156 -5.67 -13.70 5.50
CA LEU A 156 -6.08 -14.37 6.73
C LEU A 156 -7.60 -14.24 6.94
N ALA A 157 -8.15 -13.04 6.75
CA ALA A 157 -9.59 -12.82 6.89
C ALA A 157 -10.40 -13.67 5.91
N GLU A 158 -10.00 -13.71 4.64
CA GLU A 158 -10.63 -14.58 3.64
C GLU A 158 -10.52 -16.06 4.02
N HIS A 159 -9.36 -16.50 4.49
CA HIS A 159 -9.13 -17.90 4.85
C HIS A 159 -10.00 -18.36 6.02
N TYR A 160 -10.24 -17.50 7.00
CA TYR A 160 -11.07 -17.79 8.18
C TYR A 160 -12.53 -17.36 8.04
N GLY A 161 -12.94 -16.89 6.86
CA GLY A 161 -14.31 -16.44 6.62
C GLY A 161 -14.67 -15.17 7.38
N LEU A 162 -13.69 -14.40 7.84
CA LEU A 162 -13.86 -13.09 8.46
C LEU A 162 -13.87 -12.02 7.37
N SER A 163 -14.77 -12.15 6.40
CA SER A 163 -14.86 -11.16 5.32
C SER A 163 -15.26 -9.82 5.92
N ALA A 164 -14.29 -8.92 6.02
CA ALA A 164 -14.49 -7.57 6.54
C ALA A 164 -15.40 -6.72 5.65
N VAL A 165 -15.58 -7.12 4.39
CA VAL A 165 -16.38 -6.38 3.41
C VAL A 165 -17.57 -7.25 2.98
N PRO A 166 -18.81 -6.88 3.31
CA PRO A 166 -20.00 -7.56 2.81
C PRO A 166 -20.02 -7.56 1.28
N GLU A 167 -20.63 -8.59 0.70
CA GLU A 167 -20.83 -8.70 -0.74
C GLU A 167 -21.48 -7.42 -1.29
N GLY A 168 -20.96 -6.89 -2.39
CA GLY A 168 -21.45 -5.66 -3.03
C GLY A 168 -21.11 -4.37 -2.27
N LYS A 169 -20.17 -4.41 -1.32
CA LYS A 169 -19.63 -3.22 -0.63
C LYS A 169 -18.17 -2.99 -1.00
N THR A 170 -17.77 -1.72 -0.96
CA THR A 170 -16.41 -1.26 -1.22
C THR A 170 -15.85 -0.64 0.06
N ALA A 171 -14.82 -1.24 0.63
CA ALA A 171 -14.18 -0.70 1.82
C ALA A 171 -13.50 0.65 1.52
N ILE A 172 -13.60 1.58 2.48
CA ILE A 172 -12.83 2.85 2.46
C ILE A 172 -11.40 2.60 2.94
N LEU A 173 -11.23 1.72 3.92
CA LEU A 173 -9.91 1.32 4.41
C LEU A 173 -9.29 0.28 3.49
N GLY A 174 -7.95 0.23 3.47
CA GLY A 174 -7.18 -0.73 2.70
C GLY A 174 -6.19 -0.08 1.74
N MET A 175 -5.63 -0.91 0.86
CA MET A 175 -4.73 -0.46 -0.21
C MET A 175 -5.51 0.06 -1.42
N ALA A 176 -4.97 1.08 -2.07
CA ALA A 176 -5.44 1.49 -3.39
C ALA A 176 -5.26 0.34 -4.40
N GLN A 177 -6.27 0.11 -5.22
CA GLN A 177 -6.25 -0.92 -6.27
C GLN A 177 -5.98 -0.33 -7.67
N ALA A 178 -6.02 1.01 -7.79
CA ALA A 178 -5.64 1.73 -9.00
C ALA A 178 -4.26 2.38 -8.83
N THR A 179 -3.52 2.44 -9.93
CA THR A 179 -2.25 3.16 -10.00
C THR A 179 -2.46 4.66 -10.22
N ALA A 180 -1.46 5.49 -9.83
CA ALA A 180 -1.50 6.92 -10.12
C ALA A 180 -1.66 7.21 -11.62
N GLN A 181 -1.07 6.38 -12.48
CA GLN A 181 -1.20 6.50 -13.93
C GLN A 181 -2.64 6.26 -14.39
N GLN A 182 -3.32 5.21 -13.91
CA GLN A 182 -4.74 4.96 -14.22
C GLN A 182 -5.62 6.12 -13.75
N MET A 183 -5.39 6.61 -12.54
CA MET A 183 -6.10 7.74 -11.95
C MET A 183 -5.95 9.01 -12.80
N ALA A 184 -4.73 9.35 -13.20
CA ALA A 184 -4.44 10.52 -14.03
C ALA A 184 -5.02 10.40 -15.45
N LEU A 185 -4.82 9.24 -16.11
CA LEU A 185 -5.36 8.98 -17.45
C LEU A 185 -6.89 9.10 -17.48
N PHE A 186 -7.57 8.51 -16.50
CA PHE A 186 -9.02 8.62 -16.41
C PHE A 186 -9.48 10.08 -16.21
N CYS A 187 -8.83 10.83 -15.34
CA CYS A 187 -9.12 12.24 -15.14
C CYS A 187 -8.98 13.03 -16.45
N ARG A 188 -7.86 12.87 -17.15
CA ARG A 188 -7.60 13.56 -18.43
C ARG A 188 -8.55 13.15 -19.55
N SER A 189 -9.00 11.90 -19.57
CA SER A 189 -10.01 11.44 -20.53
C SER A 189 -11.36 12.16 -20.36
N ARG A 190 -11.65 12.65 -19.15
CA ARG A 190 -12.89 13.36 -18.82
C ARG A 190 -12.73 14.87 -18.81
N ASN A 191 -11.53 15.37 -18.53
CA ASN A 191 -11.17 16.78 -18.54
C ASN A 191 -9.72 16.93 -19.01
N ALA A 192 -9.53 17.42 -20.23
CA ALA A 192 -8.21 17.63 -20.83
C ALA A 192 -7.40 18.75 -20.15
N ALA A 193 -8.08 19.70 -19.47
CA ALA A 193 -7.46 20.85 -18.81
C ALA A 193 -7.95 21.01 -17.36
N PRO A 194 -7.55 20.12 -16.43
CA PRO A 194 -7.89 20.22 -15.01
C PRO A 194 -7.33 21.52 -14.40
N LYS A 195 -8.13 22.19 -13.59
CA LYS A 195 -7.71 23.42 -12.88
C LYS A 195 -6.97 23.07 -11.60
N LEU A 196 -5.70 22.75 -11.72
CA LEU A 196 -4.80 22.41 -10.62
C LEU A 196 -3.61 23.39 -10.66
N PRO A 197 -3.70 24.55 -9.98
CA PRO A 197 -2.66 25.59 -10.08
C PRO A 197 -1.36 25.23 -9.39
N ALA A 198 -1.37 24.29 -8.44
CA ALA A 198 -0.23 23.99 -7.58
C ALA A 198 0.51 22.68 -7.93
N CYS A 199 -0.04 21.83 -8.80
CA CYS A 199 0.59 20.56 -9.20
C CYS A 199 -0.06 20.01 -10.48
N SER A 200 0.60 19.03 -11.11
CA SER A 200 0.03 18.25 -12.21
C SER A 200 -1.01 17.23 -11.71
N VAL A 201 -1.79 16.66 -12.63
CA VAL A 201 -2.75 15.58 -12.31
C VAL A 201 -2.01 14.33 -11.81
N GLU A 202 -0.87 14.03 -12.42
CA GLU A 202 -0.02 12.89 -12.10
C GLU A 202 0.57 13.01 -10.69
N GLU A 203 1.12 14.18 -10.36
CA GLU A 203 1.64 14.47 -9.02
C GLU A 203 0.52 14.39 -7.97
N LEU A 204 -0.64 14.97 -8.26
CA LEU A 204 -1.77 14.92 -7.33
C LEU A 204 -2.25 13.47 -7.11
N ALA A 205 -2.35 12.66 -8.18
CA ALA A 205 -2.73 11.25 -8.08
C ALA A 205 -1.75 10.46 -7.18
N GLN A 206 -0.45 10.72 -7.33
CA GLN A 206 0.58 10.12 -6.50
C GLN A 206 0.42 10.54 -5.03
N VAL A 207 0.15 11.81 -4.75
CA VAL A 207 -0.09 12.32 -3.39
C VAL A 207 -1.30 11.64 -2.75
N PHE A 208 -2.38 11.38 -3.49
CA PHE A 208 -3.54 10.62 -2.98
C PHE A 208 -3.16 9.20 -2.55
N LEU A 209 -2.32 8.52 -3.31
CA LEU A 209 -1.85 7.17 -2.95
C LEU A 209 -0.96 7.20 -1.71
N GLU A 210 -0.05 8.15 -1.60
CA GLU A 210 0.88 8.29 -0.47
C GLU A 210 0.14 8.64 0.84
N GLU A 211 -0.70 9.66 0.83
CA GLU A 211 -1.46 10.06 2.02
C GLU A 211 -2.49 9.00 2.42
N GLY A 212 -3.10 8.32 1.42
CA GLY A 212 -3.97 7.19 1.66
C GLY A 212 -3.25 6.04 2.36
N ALA A 213 -2.10 5.63 1.84
CA ALA A 213 -1.28 4.57 2.43
C ALA A 213 -0.80 4.91 3.85
N ALA A 214 -0.44 6.18 4.10
CA ALA A 214 0.00 6.64 5.42
C ALA A 214 -1.09 6.51 6.49
N GLU A 215 -2.36 6.73 6.11
CA GLU A 215 -3.51 6.66 7.03
C GLU A 215 -4.27 5.32 6.97
N GLY A 216 -3.89 4.39 6.08
CA GLY A 216 -4.59 3.13 5.86
C GLY A 216 -5.94 3.28 5.14
N VAL A 217 -6.10 4.35 4.37
CA VAL A 217 -7.29 4.66 3.57
C VAL A 217 -6.99 4.44 2.09
N ARG A 218 -7.90 3.90 1.34
CA ARG A 218 -7.77 3.73 -0.11
C ARG A 218 -7.68 5.07 -0.83
N GLY A 219 -6.47 5.43 -1.28
CA GLY A 219 -6.20 6.68 -2.00
C GLY A 219 -6.95 6.77 -3.33
N ASP A 220 -7.19 5.65 -4.01
CA ASP A 220 -7.98 5.57 -5.23
C ASP A 220 -9.48 5.85 -4.99
N VAL A 221 -10.02 5.46 -3.85
CA VAL A 221 -11.39 5.82 -3.41
C VAL A 221 -11.48 7.33 -3.17
N ALA A 222 -10.53 7.90 -2.44
CA ALA A 222 -10.47 9.34 -2.19
C ALA A 222 -10.33 10.14 -3.48
N TRP A 223 -9.51 9.66 -4.42
CA TRP A 223 -9.40 10.24 -5.76
C TRP A 223 -10.72 10.21 -6.53
N ALA A 224 -11.40 9.05 -6.60
CA ALA A 224 -12.69 8.92 -7.26
C ALA A 224 -13.73 9.88 -6.66
N GLN A 225 -13.71 10.05 -5.33
CA GLN A 225 -14.51 11.06 -4.65
C GLN A 225 -14.15 12.47 -5.08
N SER A 226 -12.88 12.83 -5.16
CA SER A 226 -12.43 14.15 -5.60
C SER A 226 -12.88 14.49 -7.02
N LEU A 227 -12.81 13.52 -7.92
CA LEU A 227 -13.32 13.71 -9.30
C LEU A 227 -14.82 14.03 -9.31
N LYS A 228 -15.59 13.38 -8.43
CA LYS A 228 -17.01 13.67 -8.27
C LYS A 228 -17.25 15.06 -7.68
N GLU A 229 -16.59 15.38 -6.57
CA GLU A 229 -16.80 16.64 -5.83
C GLU A 229 -16.38 17.88 -6.60
N THR A 230 -15.33 17.79 -7.40
CA THR A 230 -14.78 18.92 -8.19
C THR A 230 -15.24 18.93 -9.65
N GLY A 231 -16.04 17.96 -10.07
CA GLY A 231 -16.39 17.78 -11.47
C GLY A 231 -15.16 17.54 -12.36
N PHE A 232 -14.29 16.60 -11.95
CA PHE A 232 -13.00 16.33 -12.62
C PHE A 232 -12.07 17.56 -12.62
N PHE A 233 -11.97 18.26 -11.49
CA PHE A 233 -11.20 19.49 -11.30
C PHE A 233 -11.59 20.63 -12.25
N ARG A 234 -12.88 20.70 -12.65
CA ARG A 234 -13.42 21.87 -13.33
C ARG A 234 -13.80 22.96 -12.34
N TYR A 235 -14.16 22.55 -11.14
CA TYR A 235 -14.71 23.44 -10.11
C TYR A 235 -15.96 24.20 -10.61
N GLY A 236 -16.26 25.35 -10.06
CA GLY A 236 -17.42 26.16 -10.45
C GLY A 236 -18.51 26.26 -9.37
N GLY A 237 -18.30 25.57 -8.23
CA GLY A 237 -19.10 25.69 -7.01
C GLY A 237 -18.49 26.64 -5.98
N ILE A 238 -18.68 26.31 -4.70
CA ILE A 238 -18.19 27.08 -3.54
C ILE A 238 -16.66 27.05 -3.46
N VAL A 239 -16.04 25.89 -3.77
CA VAL A 239 -14.60 25.69 -3.71
C VAL A 239 -13.91 26.27 -4.93
N LEU A 240 -12.81 27.00 -4.70
CA LEU A 240 -11.91 27.50 -5.73
C LEU A 240 -10.70 26.59 -5.93
N PRO A 241 -10.11 26.52 -7.14
CA PRO A 241 -8.92 25.70 -7.41
C PRO A 241 -7.73 26.00 -6.50
N GLU A 242 -7.55 27.26 -6.11
CA GLU A 242 -6.44 27.76 -5.29
C GLU A 242 -6.54 27.34 -3.82
N GLN A 243 -7.69 26.77 -3.40
CA GLN A 243 -7.91 26.35 -2.02
C GLN A 243 -7.30 24.97 -1.71
N ASN A 244 -6.76 24.25 -2.69
CA ASN A 244 -6.26 22.88 -2.54
C ASN A 244 -7.27 21.94 -1.81
N ASN A 245 -8.56 22.20 -2.01
CA ASN A 245 -9.66 21.47 -1.40
C ASN A 245 -10.34 20.59 -2.45
N TYR A 246 -10.06 19.31 -2.39
CA TYR A 246 -10.47 18.37 -3.44
C TYR A 246 -11.78 17.64 -3.14
N ALA A 247 -12.38 17.91 -1.99
CA ALA A 247 -13.58 17.19 -1.53
C ALA A 247 -14.67 18.08 -0.92
N GLY A 248 -14.58 19.38 -1.10
CA GLY A 248 -15.60 20.29 -0.59
C GLY A 248 -15.61 20.41 0.94
N ILE A 249 -14.51 20.13 1.62
CA ILE A 249 -14.45 20.24 3.09
C ILE A 249 -14.80 21.66 3.51
N GLY A 250 -15.81 21.77 4.41
CA GLY A 250 -16.30 23.07 4.90
C GLY A 250 -17.15 23.86 3.92
N ALA A 251 -17.47 23.33 2.74
CA ALA A 251 -18.44 23.93 1.83
C ALA A 251 -19.86 23.68 2.35
N LEU A 252 -20.47 24.68 2.96
CA LEU A 252 -21.83 24.60 3.53
C LEU A 252 -22.84 25.28 2.61
N ASN A 253 -24.09 24.81 2.63
CA ASN A 253 -25.17 25.46 1.93
C ASN A 253 -25.30 26.93 2.39
N GLY A 254 -25.30 27.85 1.43
CA GLY A 254 -25.35 29.28 1.71
C GLY A 254 -24.00 29.98 1.79
N ASN A 255 -22.87 29.24 1.75
CA ASN A 255 -21.56 29.84 1.66
C ASN A 255 -21.37 30.53 0.29
N ALA A 256 -20.71 31.66 0.29
CA ALA A 256 -20.21 32.28 -0.95
C ALA A 256 -19.02 31.49 -1.49
N GLN A 257 -18.70 31.70 -2.77
CA GLN A 257 -17.53 31.12 -3.40
C GLN A 257 -16.25 31.47 -2.63
N GLY A 258 -15.38 30.51 -2.41
CA GLY A 258 -14.15 30.66 -1.62
C GLY A 258 -14.31 30.56 -0.10
N GLN A 259 -15.51 30.36 0.44
CA GLN A 259 -15.75 30.23 1.88
C GLN A 259 -15.63 28.78 2.43
N ALA A 260 -15.18 27.84 1.60
CA ALA A 260 -14.80 26.48 2.06
C ALA A 260 -13.42 26.50 2.74
N ALA A 261 -13.03 25.36 3.33
CA ALA A 261 -11.69 25.21 3.87
C ALA A 261 -10.61 25.41 2.82
N THR A 262 -9.52 26.08 3.21
CA THR A 262 -8.35 26.33 2.36
C THR A 262 -7.13 25.67 2.98
N PHE A 263 -6.34 24.97 2.17
CA PHE A 263 -5.15 24.27 2.59
C PHE A 263 -3.90 24.87 1.94
N PRO A 264 -2.75 24.90 2.66
CA PRO A 264 -1.54 25.60 2.20
C PRO A 264 -0.95 25.01 0.93
N ASP A 265 -1.09 23.71 0.73
CA ASP A 265 -0.55 22.97 -0.41
C ASP A 265 -1.43 21.75 -0.75
N PRO A 266 -1.20 21.11 -1.93
CA PRO A 266 -1.96 19.95 -2.36
C PRO A 266 -1.91 18.77 -1.38
N ARG A 267 -0.75 18.49 -0.77
CA ARG A 267 -0.58 17.37 0.15
C ARG A 267 -1.43 17.52 1.41
N ILE A 268 -1.46 18.72 1.99
CA ILE A 268 -2.28 19.00 3.17
C ILE A 268 -3.78 18.93 2.82
N GLY A 269 -4.17 19.40 1.65
CA GLY A 269 -5.56 19.27 1.18
C GLY A 269 -6.01 17.81 1.00
N VAL A 270 -5.16 16.99 0.38
CA VAL A 270 -5.39 15.54 0.24
C VAL A 270 -5.42 14.86 1.62
N ARG A 271 -4.45 15.15 2.49
CA ARG A 271 -4.42 14.62 3.87
C ARG A 271 -5.70 14.94 4.63
N ALA A 272 -6.22 16.14 4.52
CA ALA A 272 -7.49 16.51 5.18
C ALA A 272 -8.65 15.62 4.69
N GLN A 273 -8.77 15.37 3.39
CA GLN A 273 -9.79 14.49 2.84
C GLN A 273 -9.60 13.02 3.29
N ILE A 274 -8.38 12.52 3.26
CA ILE A 274 -8.04 11.15 3.71
C ILE A 274 -8.41 10.99 5.19
N GLN A 275 -8.05 11.96 6.04
CA GLN A 275 -8.40 11.93 7.46
C GLN A 275 -9.91 12.02 7.69
N HIS A 276 -10.63 12.78 6.88
CA HIS A 276 -12.09 12.86 6.94
C HIS A 276 -12.74 11.52 6.57
N LEU A 277 -12.26 10.86 5.50
CA LEU A 277 -12.71 9.51 5.12
C LEU A 277 -12.37 8.48 6.20
N LYS A 278 -11.18 8.54 6.82
CA LYS A 278 -10.81 7.69 7.95
C LYS A 278 -11.76 7.89 9.14
N ALA A 279 -12.18 9.14 9.39
CA ALA A 279 -13.15 9.42 10.45
C ALA A 279 -14.48 8.69 10.21
N TYR A 280 -14.97 8.67 8.98
CA TYR A 280 -16.17 7.89 8.62
C TYR A 280 -15.94 6.39 8.72
N ALA A 281 -14.77 5.92 8.29
CA ALA A 281 -14.50 4.50 8.12
C ALA A 281 -14.24 3.75 9.43
N CYS A 282 -13.54 4.36 10.40
CA CYS A 282 -13.14 3.70 11.64
C CYS A 282 -12.98 4.65 12.83
N THR A 283 -12.66 4.05 13.99
CA THR A 283 -12.37 4.78 15.24
C THR A 283 -10.87 4.90 15.55
N ASP A 284 -10.00 4.38 14.67
CA ASP A 284 -8.55 4.35 14.89
C ASP A 284 -7.94 5.75 14.94
N THR A 285 -6.82 5.87 15.62
CA THR A 285 -6.05 7.13 15.67
C THR A 285 -5.48 7.47 14.30
N LEU A 286 -5.28 8.76 14.06
CA LEU A 286 -4.56 9.23 12.88
C LEU A 286 -3.07 8.89 12.98
N ALA A 287 -2.46 8.57 11.84
CA ALA A 287 -1.01 8.37 11.75
C ALA A 287 -0.25 9.70 11.73
N ASN A 288 -0.86 10.74 11.14
CA ASN A 288 -0.31 12.07 11.03
C ASN A 288 -1.09 13.07 11.89
N ALA A 289 -0.50 14.24 12.15
CA ALA A 289 -1.21 15.35 12.79
C ALA A 289 -2.50 15.68 12.05
N CYS A 290 -3.59 15.91 12.79
CA CYS A 290 -4.90 16.22 12.21
C CYS A 290 -4.86 17.59 11.51
N VAL A 291 -5.17 17.58 10.22
CA VAL A 291 -5.29 18.79 9.38
C VAL A 291 -6.71 19.00 8.86
N ASP A 292 -7.61 18.03 9.08
CA ASP A 292 -9.01 18.15 8.73
C ASP A 292 -9.76 18.99 9.77
N PRO A 293 -10.27 20.18 9.42
CA PRO A 293 -10.97 21.05 10.36
C PRO A 293 -12.33 20.51 10.80
N ARG A 294 -12.83 19.45 10.15
CA ARG A 294 -14.13 18.85 10.44
C ARG A 294 -14.05 17.46 11.03
N PHE A 295 -12.84 16.95 11.28
CA PHE A 295 -12.60 15.60 11.78
C PHE A 295 -13.43 15.25 13.03
N SER A 296 -13.47 16.16 14.00
CA SER A 296 -14.21 15.98 15.26
C SER A 296 -15.74 16.04 15.12
N LEU A 297 -16.25 16.50 13.98
CA LEU A 297 -17.69 16.59 13.71
C LEU A 297 -18.27 15.29 13.14
N VAL A 298 -17.42 14.38 12.72
CA VAL A 298 -17.84 13.09 12.15
C VAL A 298 -18.20 12.12 13.26
N THR A 299 -19.32 11.41 13.12
CA THR A 299 -19.58 10.23 13.94
C THR A 299 -18.62 9.13 13.48
N ARG A 300 -17.61 8.86 14.31
CA ARG A 300 -16.52 7.95 13.94
C ARG A 300 -17.03 6.53 13.67
N GLY A 301 -16.50 5.92 12.59
CA GLY A 301 -16.79 4.54 12.20
C GLY A 301 -18.21 4.29 11.66
N CYS A 302 -19.00 5.34 11.39
CA CYS A 302 -20.40 5.16 10.95
C CYS A 302 -20.54 4.74 9.48
N ALA A 303 -19.51 4.88 8.64
CA ALA A 303 -19.54 4.54 7.22
C ALA A 303 -18.21 3.86 6.79
N PRO A 304 -17.99 2.58 7.11
CA PRO A 304 -16.79 1.86 6.70
C PRO A 304 -16.75 1.55 5.20
N TYR A 305 -17.87 1.68 4.51
CA TYR A 305 -17.99 1.39 3.08
C TYR A 305 -18.34 2.64 2.28
N VAL A 306 -17.82 2.71 1.05
CA VAL A 306 -18.04 3.84 0.14
C VAL A 306 -19.54 4.07 -0.10
N GLU A 307 -20.33 3.00 -0.26
CA GLU A 307 -21.77 3.05 -0.48
C GLU A 307 -22.52 3.72 0.67
N TRP A 308 -21.99 3.70 1.89
CA TRP A 308 -22.57 4.33 3.08
C TRP A 308 -22.16 5.80 3.28
N LEU A 309 -21.40 6.38 2.36
CA LEU A 309 -21.07 7.81 2.40
C LEU A 309 -22.27 8.71 2.05
N GLY A 310 -23.32 8.17 1.43
CA GLY A 310 -24.62 8.83 1.34
C GLY A 310 -25.46 8.53 2.57
N ALA A 311 -25.94 9.56 3.28
CA ALA A 311 -26.72 9.38 4.51
C ALA A 311 -28.01 8.58 4.27
N ALA A 312 -28.65 8.73 3.12
CA ALA A 312 -29.86 7.96 2.75
C ALA A 312 -29.58 6.45 2.54
N ASP A 313 -28.35 6.09 2.16
CA ASP A 313 -27.95 4.70 1.88
C ASP A 313 -27.29 4.04 3.09
N ASN A 314 -26.98 4.82 4.13
CA ASN A 314 -26.33 4.36 5.35
C ASN A 314 -27.37 3.87 6.37
N PRO A 315 -27.19 2.67 6.94
CA PRO A 315 -28.14 2.11 7.96
C PRO A 315 -28.32 3.02 9.20
N GLN A 316 -27.34 3.88 9.51
CA GLN A 316 -27.42 4.82 10.62
C GLN A 316 -27.91 6.22 10.22
N GLY A 317 -28.26 6.43 8.93
CA GLY A 317 -28.68 7.73 8.42
C GLY A 317 -27.60 8.82 8.50
N LYS A 318 -26.30 8.42 8.51
CA LYS A 318 -25.14 9.30 8.61
C LYS A 318 -24.22 9.08 7.43
N GLY A 319 -23.54 10.15 6.99
CA GLY A 319 -22.62 10.02 5.85
C GLY A 319 -22.03 11.36 5.47
N TRP A 320 -21.18 11.32 4.47
CA TRP A 320 -20.55 12.51 3.88
C TRP A 320 -21.57 13.43 3.19
N ALA A 321 -22.44 12.85 2.36
CA ALA A 321 -23.47 13.57 1.63
C ALA A 321 -24.85 13.42 2.29
N PHE A 322 -25.57 14.54 2.44
CA PHE A 322 -26.91 14.55 3.01
C PHE A 322 -27.92 15.25 2.08
N PRO A 323 -29.07 14.63 1.75
CA PRO A 323 -29.42 13.23 2.02
C PRO A 323 -28.61 12.23 1.22
N GLY A 324 -28.06 12.59 0.06
CA GLY A 324 -27.08 11.89 -0.76
C GLY A 324 -27.43 10.49 -1.25
N PRO A 325 -28.69 10.18 -1.71
CA PRO A 325 -29.01 8.86 -2.24
C PRO A 325 -28.13 8.55 -3.47
N GLY A 326 -27.56 7.35 -3.52
CA GLY A 326 -26.65 6.90 -4.58
C GLY A 326 -25.29 7.62 -4.62
N TYR A 327 -24.96 8.42 -3.60
CA TYR A 327 -23.69 9.15 -3.54
C TYR A 327 -22.50 8.19 -3.61
N GLY A 328 -22.44 7.22 -2.72
CA GLY A 328 -21.37 6.23 -2.66
C GLY A 328 -21.32 5.34 -3.91
N ALA A 329 -22.46 4.87 -4.38
CA ALA A 329 -22.54 4.06 -5.61
C ALA A 329 -21.96 4.80 -6.83
N SER A 330 -22.14 6.12 -6.91
CA SER A 330 -21.53 6.93 -7.99
C SER A 330 -20.01 7.03 -7.89
N ILE A 331 -19.43 7.00 -6.68
CA ILE A 331 -17.98 6.96 -6.47
C ILE A 331 -17.45 5.58 -6.85
N VAL A 332 -18.11 4.51 -6.44
CA VAL A 332 -17.73 3.13 -6.83
C VAL A 332 -17.69 2.99 -8.35
N LYS A 333 -18.69 3.50 -9.05
CA LYS A 333 -18.71 3.49 -10.52
C LYS A 333 -17.52 4.24 -11.15
N LEU A 334 -17.10 5.35 -10.56
CA LEU A 334 -15.89 6.06 -11.02
C LEU A 334 -14.65 5.24 -10.74
N LEU A 335 -14.56 4.62 -9.57
CA LEU A 335 -13.44 3.78 -9.18
C LEU A 335 -13.27 2.58 -10.14
N GLU A 336 -14.35 1.88 -10.47
CA GLU A 336 -14.34 0.80 -11.46
C GLU A 336 -13.83 1.28 -12.83
N GLN A 337 -14.26 2.46 -13.28
CA GLN A 337 -13.80 3.03 -14.53
C GLN A 337 -12.31 3.45 -14.49
N ILE A 338 -11.81 3.89 -13.34
CA ILE A 338 -10.39 4.19 -13.14
C ILE A 338 -9.57 2.89 -13.22
N GLN A 339 -9.99 1.85 -12.52
CA GLN A 339 -9.31 0.54 -12.50
C GLN A 339 -9.29 -0.14 -13.86
N ALA A 340 -10.32 0.08 -14.68
CA ALA A 340 -10.42 -0.44 -16.04
C ALA A 340 -9.55 0.34 -17.06
N GLN A 341 -8.84 1.42 -16.65
CA GLN A 341 -7.96 2.12 -17.60
C GLN A 341 -6.78 1.23 -17.98
N GLU A 342 -6.67 0.96 -19.27
CA GLU A 342 -5.45 0.36 -19.81
C GLU A 342 -4.31 1.38 -19.67
N THR A 343 -3.32 1.06 -18.89
CA THR A 343 -2.07 1.83 -18.88
C THR A 343 -1.28 1.43 -20.11
N PRO A 344 -0.74 2.38 -20.89
CA PRO A 344 0.25 2.04 -21.88
C PRO A 344 1.31 1.19 -21.17
N GLN A 345 1.48 -0.06 -21.59
CA GLN A 345 2.60 -0.85 -21.10
C GLN A 345 3.83 0.02 -21.27
N SER A 346 4.59 0.19 -20.19
CA SER A 346 5.94 0.75 -20.31
C SER A 346 6.56 0.04 -21.50
N PRO A 347 7.05 0.75 -22.54
CA PRO A 347 7.60 0.09 -23.70
C PRO A 347 8.51 -1.01 -23.16
N ALA A 348 8.35 -2.23 -23.69
CA ALA A 348 9.22 -3.34 -23.33
C ALA A 348 10.64 -2.76 -23.32
N PRO A 349 11.44 -3.02 -22.28
CA PRO A 349 12.74 -2.39 -22.15
C PRO A 349 13.40 -2.48 -23.53
N SER A 350 13.77 -1.34 -24.08
CA SER A 350 14.47 -1.30 -25.37
C SER A 350 15.58 -2.33 -25.30
N PRO A 351 15.84 -3.11 -26.34
CA PRO A 351 16.89 -4.12 -26.30
C PRO A 351 18.11 -3.46 -25.66
N GLU A 352 18.59 -4.09 -24.62
CA GLU A 352 19.68 -3.57 -23.78
C GLU A 352 20.85 -3.16 -24.70
N PRO A 353 21.39 -1.96 -24.59
CA PRO A 353 22.52 -1.58 -25.43
C PRO A 353 23.61 -2.66 -25.27
N GLU A 354 24.09 -3.21 -26.38
CA GLU A 354 25.12 -4.26 -26.40
C GLU A 354 26.34 -3.88 -25.56
N ALA A 355 26.59 -2.57 -25.46
CA ALA A 355 27.62 -1.95 -24.60
C ALA A 355 27.43 -2.22 -23.10
N LEU A 356 26.25 -2.57 -22.63
CA LEU A 356 25.96 -2.82 -21.21
C LEU A 356 25.97 -4.30 -20.80
N ALA A 357 26.04 -5.22 -21.77
CA ALA A 357 25.95 -6.66 -21.53
C ALA A 357 27.03 -7.22 -20.57
N GLY A 358 28.16 -6.51 -20.41
CA GLY A 358 29.27 -6.89 -19.53
C GLY A 358 29.20 -6.32 -18.11
N PHE A 359 28.24 -5.43 -17.80
CA PHE A 359 28.18 -4.77 -16.51
C PHE A 359 27.18 -5.41 -15.53
N PRO A 360 27.43 -5.31 -14.22
CA PRO A 360 26.51 -5.82 -13.19
C PRO A 360 25.10 -5.23 -13.32
N ALA A 361 24.07 -6.04 -13.02
CA ALA A 361 22.65 -5.65 -13.16
C ALA A 361 22.34 -4.31 -12.44
N TRP A 362 22.85 -4.10 -11.23
CA TRP A 362 22.61 -2.87 -10.48
C TRP A 362 23.10 -1.58 -11.19
N GLN A 363 24.17 -1.67 -11.99
CA GLN A 363 24.65 -0.53 -12.78
C GLN A 363 23.73 -0.24 -13.96
N ARG A 364 23.28 -1.27 -14.64
CA ARG A 364 22.35 -1.19 -15.77
C ARG A 364 21.00 -0.65 -15.33
N ASP A 365 20.47 -1.19 -14.22
CA ASP A 365 19.20 -0.75 -13.63
C ASP A 365 19.27 0.71 -13.15
N GLY A 366 20.41 1.11 -12.57
CA GLY A 366 20.67 2.49 -12.18
C GLY A 366 20.68 3.47 -13.37
N LEU A 367 21.30 3.07 -14.48
CA LEU A 367 21.32 3.87 -15.72
C LEU A 367 19.90 4.02 -16.30
N ALA A 368 19.16 2.92 -16.38
CA ALA A 368 17.79 2.90 -16.86
C ALA A 368 16.87 3.78 -15.97
N ALA A 369 17.03 3.72 -14.65
CA ALA A 369 16.28 4.56 -13.72
C ALA A 369 16.57 6.05 -13.90
N LEU A 370 17.84 6.44 -14.07
CA LEU A 370 18.24 7.83 -14.32
C LEU A 370 17.73 8.34 -15.68
N GLN A 371 17.69 7.49 -16.68
CA GLN A 371 17.12 7.80 -17.99
C GLN A 371 15.59 7.96 -17.90
N ALA A 372 14.92 7.02 -17.27
CA ALA A 372 13.45 7.08 -17.07
C ALA A 372 13.05 8.33 -16.27
N ALA A 373 13.86 8.72 -15.28
CA ALA A 373 13.69 9.96 -14.54
C ALA A 373 14.09 11.21 -15.36
N GLY A 374 14.58 11.06 -16.60
CA GLY A 374 15.06 12.16 -17.45
C GLY A 374 16.20 12.96 -16.83
N VAL A 375 16.96 12.36 -15.93
CA VAL A 375 18.17 12.95 -15.34
C VAL A 375 19.32 12.89 -16.35
N ILE A 376 19.35 11.82 -17.14
CA ILE A 376 20.27 11.62 -18.26
C ILE A 376 19.49 11.44 -19.57
N ASP A 377 20.04 11.96 -20.66
CA ASP A 377 19.43 11.98 -21.99
C ASP A 377 20.21 11.18 -23.04
N SER A 378 21.41 10.74 -22.72
CA SER A 378 22.29 10.01 -23.63
C SER A 378 22.81 8.72 -22.98
N PRO A 379 22.01 7.63 -22.97
CA PRO A 379 22.36 6.39 -22.28
C PRO A 379 23.68 5.78 -22.77
N ASP A 380 23.97 5.84 -24.07
CA ASP A 380 25.20 5.30 -24.65
C ASP A 380 26.46 6.03 -24.14
N TYR A 381 26.39 7.35 -24.00
CA TYR A 381 27.45 8.15 -23.39
C TYR A 381 27.74 7.71 -21.94
N TRP A 382 26.67 7.51 -21.16
CA TRP A 382 26.80 7.13 -19.76
C TRP A 382 27.18 5.66 -19.60
N ALA A 383 26.76 4.78 -20.52
CA ALA A 383 27.20 3.39 -20.54
C ALA A 383 28.74 3.28 -20.73
N ALA A 384 29.33 4.07 -21.60
CA ALA A 384 30.78 4.12 -21.78
C ALA A 384 31.52 4.54 -20.49
N LYS A 385 30.90 5.39 -19.65
CA LYS A 385 31.48 5.84 -18.39
C LYS A 385 31.63 4.76 -17.33
N PHE A 386 30.93 3.65 -17.42
CA PHE A 386 31.15 2.53 -16.50
C PHE A 386 32.57 1.95 -16.56
N SER A 387 33.22 2.03 -17.73
CA SER A 387 34.61 1.59 -17.91
C SER A 387 35.64 2.70 -17.66
N GLU A 388 35.25 3.96 -17.92
CA GLU A 388 36.18 5.11 -17.91
C GLU A 388 36.15 5.88 -16.57
N GLY A 389 35.05 5.70 -15.78
CA GLY A 389 34.80 6.51 -14.60
C GLY A 389 34.11 7.83 -14.92
N VAL A 390 33.47 8.40 -13.90
CA VAL A 390 32.73 9.66 -13.98
C VAL A 390 33.56 10.76 -13.39
N THR A 391 33.66 11.89 -14.08
CA THR A 391 34.33 13.08 -13.54
C THR A 391 33.46 13.70 -12.43
N VAL A 392 34.13 14.48 -11.55
CA VAL A 392 33.42 15.22 -10.48
C VAL A 392 32.41 16.21 -11.09
N GLY A 393 32.72 16.82 -12.24
CA GLY A 393 31.79 17.70 -12.94
C GLY A 393 30.56 17.02 -13.46
N GLU A 394 30.70 15.83 -14.05
CA GLU A 394 29.57 15.01 -14.52
C GLU A 394 28.69 14.55 -13.34
N LEU A 395 29.32 14.16 -12.23
CA LEU A 395 28.57 13.77 -11.01
C LEU A 395 27.77 14.94 -10.45
N PHE A 396 28.37 16.15 -10.34
CA PHE A 396 27.62 17.33 -9.90
C PHE A 396 26.55 17.74 -10.88
N GLY A 397 26.70 17.52 -12.18
CA GLY A 397 25.68 17.73 -13.18
C GLY A 397 24.45 16.82 -12.96
N ILE A 398 24.68 15.53 -12.68
CA ILE A 398 23.61 14.57 -12.33
C ILE A 398 22.91 14.98 -11.03
N LEU A 399 23.67 15.23 -9.97
CA LEU A 399 23.13 15.63 -8.67
C LEU A 399 22.33 16.93 -8.74
N GLY A 400 22.81 17.92 -9.54
CA GLY A 400 22.10 19.17 -9.77
C GLY A 400 20.75 18.98 -10.47
N LYS A 401 20.69 18.11 -11.49
CA LYS A 401 19.42 17.77 -12.15
C LYS A 401 18.46 17.03 -11.22
N MET A 402 18.96 16.17 -10.34
CA MET A 402 18.15 15.49 -9.32
C MET A 402 17.61 16.48 -8.27
N ALA A 403 18.45 17.39 -7.77
CA ALA A 403 18.07 18.40 -6.78
C ALA A 403 17.09 19.45 -7.31
N GLY A 404 17.14 19.78 -8.58
CA GLY A 404 16.19 20.69 -9.24
C GLY A 404 14.81 20.08 -9.53
N ARG A 405 14.61 18.80 -9.18
CA ARG A 405 13.36 18.05 -9.33
C ARG A 405 12.75 17.62 -7.98
N ALA A 406 13.46 17.89 -6.88
CA ALA A 406 12.96 17.70 -5.50
C ALA A 406 12.26 19.02 -4.98
#